data_8ab555ffc3ed2591652589014a0b7fd6
#
_entry.id   8ab555ffc3ed2591652589014a0b7fd6
#
_cell.length_a   1.000
_cell.length_b   1.000
_cell.length_c   1.000
_cell.angle_alpha   90.00
_cell.angle_beta   90.00
_cell.angle_gamma   90.00
#
_symmetry.space_group_name_H-M   'P 1'
#
loop_
_entity.id
_entity.type
_entity.pdbx_description
1 polymer ?
#
loop_
_entity_poly.entity_id
_entity_poly.type
_entity_poly.pdbx_seq_one_letter_code
_entity_poly.pdbx_strand_id
1 'polypeptide(L)'
;MKTEELASIPSGSSKTSSNSKRVPGWLAVIAGAAGLLLTASALSAAPAGGSNGAATRTAAQPFRVLDKNGNLVGYTVTENMVARLVDNVWVSFYIHPAVGIYDAGAIYLNYLTTDCSGPAYITHYSTFSEGTRVGAKLYYPKDQQQLTPLSVRIATPEGETGTCSAASNIAGVYGVAATVDVSSFGLELPFTAQQ
;
A
#
# COMPACT_ATOMS: atom_id res chain seq x y z
N MET A 1 52.49 -4.05 33.95
CA MET A 1 52.80 -4.50 32.59
C MET A 1 52.46 -5.98 32.54
N LYS A 2 51.36 -6.35 31.93
CA LYS A 2 51.00 -7.72 31.53
C LYS A 2 50.39 -7.61 30.14
N THR A 3 51.10 -8.14 29.18
CA THR A 3 50.75 -8.30 27.77
C THR A 3 49.86 -9.52 27.69
N GLU A 4 48.61 -9.40 27.21
CA GLU A 4 47.75 -10.54 26.86
C GLU A 4 47.64 -10.66 25.34
N GLU A 5 47.81 -11.86 24.95
CA GLU A 5 48.04 -12.51 23.66
C GLU A 5 46.77 -12.53 22.79
N LEU A 6 46.90 -12.11 21.53
CA LEU A 6 45.83 -12.18 20.51
C LEU A 6 45.64 -13.62 20.04
N ALA A 7 44.51 -14.23 20.31
CA ALA A 7 44.12 -15.51 19.74
C ALA A 7 43.50 -15.32 18.35
N SER A 8 44.13 -15.96 17.38
CA SER A 8 43.75 -16.02 15.96
C SER A 8 42.54 -16.93 15.76
N ILE A 9 41.49 -16.46 15.09
CA ILE A 9 40.31 -17.24 14.72
C ILE A 9 40.47 -17.74 13.29
N PRO A 10 40.27 -19.06 13.02
CA PRO A 10 40.37 -19.61 11.66
C PRO A 10 39.12 -19.32 10.83
N SER A 11 39.35 -18.89 9.59
CA SER A 11 38.32 -18.69 8.57
C SER A 11 37.84 -20.01 8.00
N GLY A 12 36.61 -20.38 8.31
CA GLY A 12 35.92 -21.54 7.72
C GLY A 12 35.25 -21.19 6.40
N SER A 13 35.82 -21.67 5.29
CA SER A 13 35.22 -21.59 3.96
C SER A 13 34.19 -22.72 3.79
N SER A 14 32.89 -22.39 3.74
CA SER A 14 31.83 -23.34 3.40
C SER A 14 31.43 -23.18 1.93
N LYS A 15 31.80 -24.16 1.12
CA LYS A 15 31.33 -24.34 -0.26
C LYS A 15 29.86 -24.79 -0.23
N THR A 16 28.94 -23.96 -0.70
CA THR A 16 27.56 -24.37 -0.90
C THR A 16 27.36 -24.82 -2.35
N SER A 17 27.10 -26.11 -2.51
CA SER A 17 26.77 -26.78 -3.78
C SER A 17 25.35 -26.39 -4.22
N SER A 18 25.21 -25.75 -5.39
CA SER A 18 23.94 -25.48 -6.03
C SER A 18 23.43 -26.73 -6.75
N ASN A 19 22.35 -27.30 -6.27
CA ASN A 19 21.64 -28.40 -6.93
C ASN A 19 20.40 -27.85 -7.64
N SER A 20 20.55 -27.57 -8.94
CA SER A 20 19.49 -27.15 -9.84
C SER A 20 18.66 -28.36 -10.26
N LYS A 21 17.45 -28.54 -9.67
CA LYS A 21 16.47 -29.51 -10.18
C LYS A 21 15.60 -28.83 -11.25
N ARG A 22 15.78 -29.28 -12.49
CA ARG A 22 14.90 -28.95 -13.63
C ARG A 22 13.54 -29.62 -13.41
N VAL A 23 12.47 -28.84 -13.50
CA VAL A 23 11.10 -29.33 -13.54
C VAL A 23 10.69 -29.44 -15.01
N PRO A 24 10.15 -30.57 -15.48
CA PRO A 24 9.72 -30.73 -16.88
C PRO A 24 8.41 -30.02 -17.12
N GLY A 25 8.34 -29.37 -18.28
CA GLY A 25 7.13 -28.69 -18.77
C GLY A 25 5.98 -29.66 -19.07
N TRP A 26 4.80 -29.19 -18.78
CA TRP A 26 3.57 -29.80 -19.27
C TRP A 26 2.88 -28.81 -20.22
N LEU A 27 2.99 -29.17 -21.50
CA LEU A 27 2.14 -28.62 -22.57
C LEU A 27 0.76 -29.27 -22.45
N ALA A 28 -0.25 -28.48 -22.20
CA ALA A 28 -1.65 -28.90 -22.42
C ALA A 28 -2.25 -28.00 -23.50
N VAL A 29 -2.28 -28.52 -24.73
CA VAL A 29 -3.06 -28.00 -25.84
C VAL A 29 -4.48 -28.48 -25.67
N ILE A 30 -5.46 -27.59 -25.55
CA ILE A 30 -6.88 -27.93 -25.72
C ILE A 30 -7.43 -27.03 -26.81
N ALA A 31 -7.55 -27.60 -28.00
CA ALA A 31 -8.37 -27.13 -29.08
C ALA A 31 -9.80 -27.66 -28.87
N GLY A 32 -10.80 -26.79 -28.88
CA GLY A 32 -12.20 -27.17 -28.81
C GLY A 32 -13.07 -26.10 -29.43
N ALA A 33 -13.28 -26.23 -30.74
CA ALA A 33 -14.27 -25.48 -31.48
C ALA A 33 -15.63 -26.12 -31.30
N ALA A 34 -16.69 -25.38 -30.97
CA ALA A 34 -18.05 -25.68 -31.35
C ALA A 34 -18.88 -24.40 -31.29
N GLY A 35 -19.28 -23.96 -32.48
CA GLY A 35 -20.22 -22.87 -32.63
C GLY A 35 -21.63 -23.31 -32.31
N LEU A 36 -22.40 -22.44 -31.69
CA LEU A 36 -23.86 -22.50 -31.64
C LEU A 36 -24.38 -21.09 -31.93
N LEU A 37 -24.82 -20.93 -33.17
CA LEU A 37 -25.65 -19.81 -33.61
C LEU A 37 -27.05 -19.98 -33.02
N LEU A 38 -27.39 -19.21 -32.01
CA LEU A 38 -28.77 -19.05 -31.53
C LEU A 38 -29.29 -17.71 -32.09
N THR A 39 -30.13 -17.84 -33.12
CA THR A 39 -30.94 -16.72 -33.63
C THR A 39 -32.09 -16.50 -32.65
N ALA A 40 -32.00 -15.44 -31.84
CA ALA A 40 -33.10 -14.97 -31.03
C ALA A 40 -33.96 -13.99 -31.82
N SER A 41 -35.18 -14.40 -32.15
CA SER A 41 -36.19 -13.56 -32.76
C SER A 41 -36.65 -12.50 -31.76
N ALA A 42 -36.44 -11.23 -32.15
CA ALA A 42 -36.93 -10.08 -31.38
C ALA A 42 -38.46 -9.96 -31.52
N LEU A 43 -39.21 -10.25 -30.48
CA LEU A 43 -40.56 -9.73 -30.30
C LEU A 43 -40.46 -8.27 -29.85
N SER A 44 -40.74 -7.36 -30.77
CA SER A 44 -40.97 -5.97 -30.44
C SER A 44 -42.32 -5.83 -29.77
N ALA A 45 -42.35 -5.81 -28.42
CA ALA A 45 -43.45 -5.27 -27.67
C ALA A 45 -43.11 -3.81 -27.34
N ALA A 46 -43.78 -2.86 -27.96
CA ALA A 46 -43.73 -1.46 -27.61
C ALA A 46 -44.34 -1.25 -26.22
N PRO A 47 -43.65 -0.81 -25.21
CA PRO A 47 -44.28 -0.34 -23.99
C PRO A 47 -44.77 1.10 -24.19
N ALA A 48 -46.07 1.27 -23.87
CA ALA A 48 -46.74 2.55 -23.78
C ALA A 48 -45.97 3.53 -22.91
N GLY A 49 -45.95 4.80 -23.35
CA GLY A 49 -45.20 5.89 -22.72
C GLY A 49 -45.52 6.13 -21.25
N GLY A 50 -44.51 5.96 -20.48
CA GLY A 50 -44.33 6.58 -19.16
C GLY A 50 -43.02 7.30 -19.20
N SER A 51 -43.06 8.59 -19.46
CA SER A 51 -41.89 9.47 -19.32
C SER A 51 -41.56 9.65 -17.83
N ASN A 52 -41.12 8.58 -17.20
CA ASN A 52 -40.38 8.74 -15.96
C ASN A 52 -39.02 9.31 -16.36
N GLY A 53 -38.91 10.64 -16.30
CA GLY A 53 -37.64 11.32 -16.38
C GLY A 53 -36.72 10.70 -15.35
N ALA A 54 -35.92 9.70 -15.77
CA ALA A 54 -34.80 9.24 -15.01
C ALA A 54 -33.89 10.45 -14.86
N ALA A 55 -34.02 11.14 -13.74
CA ALA A 55 -33.07 12.18 -13.37
C ALA A 55 -31.71 11.51 -13.43
N THR A 56 -30.93 11.84 -14.45
CA THR A 56 -29.56 11.41 -14.57
C THR A 56 -28.88 11.94 -13.31
N ARG A 57 -28.74 11.08 -12.30
CA ARG A 57 -27.96 11.41 -11.10
C ARG A 57 -26.55 11.64 -11.59
N THR A 58 -26.20 12.89 -11.80
CA THR A 58 -24.81 13.29 -12.01
C THR A 58 -24.09 12.80 -10.76
N ALA A 59 -23.23 11.81 -10.90
CA ALA A 59 -22.44 11.32 -9.79
C ALA A 59 -21.70 12.53 -9.20
N ALA A 60 -21.91 12.78 -7.91
CA ALA A 60 -21.22 13.87 -7.24
C ALA A 60 -19.72 13.69 -7.43
N GLN A 61 -19.07 14.65 -8.04
CA GLN A 61 -17.63 14.60 -8.20
C GLN A 61 -16.97 14.78 -6.83
N PRO A 62 -15.94 13.98 -6.51
CA PRO A 62 -15.22 14.18 -5.26
C PRO A 62 -14.57 15.57 -5.26
N PHE A 63 -14.59 16.23 -4.11
CA PHE A 63 -13.87 17.48 -3.95
C PHE A 63 -12.37 17.24 -4.12
N ARG A 64 -11.72 18.14 -4.85
CA ARG A 64 -10.26 18.19 -4.94
C ARG A 64 -9.74 19.05 -3.81
N VAL A 65 -8.68 18.61 -3.17
CA VAL A 65 -7.93 19.46 -2.25
C VAL A 65 -6.71 19.97 -2.98
N LEU A 66 -6.55 21.28 -3.02
CA LEU A 66 -5.45 21.96 -3.67
C LEU A 66 -4.58 22.68 -2.61
N ASP A 67 -3.31 22.83 -2.92
CA ASP A 67 -2.40 23.69 -2.16
C ASP A 67 -2.58 25.18 -2.57
N LYS A 68 -1.83 26.08 -1.94
CA LYS A 68 -1.90 27.52 -2.24
C LYS A 68 -1.51 27.88 -3.68
N ASN A 69 -0.77 27.03 -4.36
CA ASN A 69 -0.32 27.21 -5.74
C ASN A 69 -1.24 26.53 -6.76
N GLY A 70 -2.31 25.87 -6.31
CA GLY A 70 -3.25 25.14 -7.15
C GLY A 70 -2.80 23.71 -7.49
N ASN A 71 -1.73 23.20 -6.88
CA ASN A 71 -1.30 21.81 -7.07
C ASN A 71 -2.25 20.87 -6.32
N LEU A 72 -2.55 19.71 -6.94
CA LEU A 72 -3.42 18.72 -6.35
C LEU A 72 -2.75 18.05 -5.14
N VAL A 73 -3.35 18.22 -3.97
CA VAL A 73 -3.02 17.47 -2.75
C VAL A 73 -3.61 16.07 -2.83
N GLY A 74 -4.89 15.96 -3.18
CA GLY A 74 -5.63 14.72 -3.34
C GLY A 74 -7.11 14.95 -3.51
N TYR A 75 -7.88 13.86 -3.54
CA TYR A 75 -9.35 13.86 -3.56
C TYR A 75 -9.89 13.55 -2.19
N THR A 76 -10.93 14.23 -1.74
CA THR A 76 -11.52 14.01 -0.41
C THR A 76 -12.10 12.61 -0.28
N VAL A 77 -11.74 11.93 0.79
CA VAL A 77 -12.33 10.66 1.25
C VAL A 77 -13.25 10.94 2.44
N THR A 78 -12.77 11.75 3.38
CA THR A 78 -13.53 12.29 4.51
C THR A 78 -13.18 13.76 4.69
N GLU A 79 -13.75 14.42 5.71
CA GLU A 79 -13.49 15.83 6.01
C GLU A 79 -12.00 16.18 6.13
N ASN A 80 -11.21 15.29 6.68
CA ASN A 80 -9.79 15.51 6.94
C ASN A 80 -8.86 14.41 6.35
N MET A 81 -9.39 13.60 5.44
CA MET A 81 -8.63 12.57 4.75
C MET A 81 -8.75 12.75 3.23
N VAL A 82 -7.64 12.66 2.55
CA VAL A 82 -7.57 12.66 1.08
C VAL A 82 -6.97 11.38 0.57
N ALA A 83 -7.32 11.01 -0.67
CA ALA A 83 -6.64 9.95 -1.42
C ALA A 83 -5.85 10.57 -2.58
N ARG A 84 -4.64 10.09 -2.79
CA ARG A 84 -3.73 10.48 -3.87
C ARG A 84 -3.08 9.25 -4.47
N LEU A 85 -2.83 9.28 -5.78
CA LEU A 85 -2.07 8.23 -6.45
C LEU A 85 -0.57 8.44 -6.17
N VAL A 86 0.06 7.45 -5.55
CA VAL A 86 1.49 7.41 -5.22
C VAL A 86 2.03 6.09 -5.74
N ASP A 87 3.01 6.11 -6.65
CA ASP A 87 3.61 4.90 -7.27
C ASP A 87 2.58 3.88 -7.78
N ASN A 88 1.51 4.36 -8.44
CA ASN A 88 0.36 3.57 -8.92
C ASN A 88 -0.51 2.93 -7.81
N VAL A 89 -0.35 3.33 -6.55
CA VAL A 89 -1.21 2.92 -5.44
C VAL A 89 -2.05 4.11 -4.99
N TRP A 90 -3.37 3.91 -4.81
CA TRP A 90 -4.21 4.90 -4.18
C TRP A 90 -3.96 4.91 -2.67
N VAL A 91 -3.30 5.95 -2.19
CA VAL A 91 -2.95 6.13 -0.78
C VAL A 91 -3.83 7.19 -0.16
N SER A 92 -4.55 6.84 0.89
CA SER A 92 -5.31 7.80 1.71
C SER A 92 -4.47 8.23 2.92
N PHE A 93 -4.49 9.52 3.24
CA PHE A 93 -3.77 10.06 4.40
C PHE A 93 -4.48 11.27 4.98
N TYR A 94 -4.23 11.51 6.27
CA TYR A 94 -4.81 12.63 6.98
C TYR A 94 -4.12 13.94 6.66
N ILE A 95 -4.93 14.99 6.51
CA ILE A 95 -4.47 16.37 6.26
C ILE A 95 -5.11 17.35 7.25
N HIS A 96 -4.44 18.46 7.45
CA HIS A 96 -4.98 19.64 8.11
C HIS A 96 -4.72 20.87 7.24
N PRO A 97 -5.72 21.74 7.01
CA PRO A 97 -5.59 22.87 6.08
C PRO A 97 -4.39 23.78 6.34
N ALA A 98 -4.06 24.02 7.60
CA ALA A 98 -3.00 24.93 8.00
C ALA A 98 -1.68 24.25 8.37
N VAL A 99 -1.68 22.91 8.58
CA VAL A 99 -0.49 22.18 9.06
C VAL A 99 0.06 21.23 7.99
N GLY A 100 -0.78 20.83 7.03
CA GLY A 100 -0.41 19.93 5.95
C GLY A 100 -0.77 18.48 6.25
N ILE A 101 0.06 17.56 5.76
CA ILE A 101 -0.12 16.12 6.01
C ILE A 101 0.18 15.85 7.47
N TYR A 102 -0.77 15.20 8.16
CA TYR A 102 -0.64 14.90 9.59
C TYR A 102 0.53 13.95 9.86
N ASP A 103 1.36 14.31 10.86
CA ASP A 103 2.50 13.49 11.31
C ASP A 103 2.08 12.67 12.53
N ALA A 104 2.12 11.36 12.39
CA ALA A 104 1.78 10.44 13.48
C ALA A 104 2.94 10.23 14.48
N GLY A 105 4.14 10.72 14.15
CA GLY A 105 5.33 10.58 14.98
C GLY A 105 5.95 9.19 15.00
N ALA A 106 5.16 8.13 14.79
CA ALA A 106 5.67 6.75 14.73
C ALA A 106 4.73 5.83 13.95
N ILE A 107 5.28 4.71 13.44
CA ILE A 107 4.52 3.62 12.81
C ILE A 107 5.12 2.27 13.20
N TYR A 108 4.26 1.25 13.30
CA TYR A 108 4.68 -0.14 13.51
C TYR A 108 5.00 -0.81 12.18
N LEU A 109 6.21 -1.32 12.05
CA LEU A 109 6.67 -2.15 10.95
C LEU A 109 6.69 -3.60 11.41
N ASN A 110 5.96 -4.46 10.72
CA ASN A 110 5.80 -5.87 11.04
C ASN A 110 6.72 -6.71 10.16
N TYR A 111 7.23 -7.84 10.69
CA TYR A 111 8.16 -8.74 9.98
C TYR A 111 7.73 -10.19 10.11
N LEU A 112 8.06 -11.01 9.10
CA LEU A 112 7.80 -12.45 9.09
C LEU A 112 8.94 -13.26 9.71
N THR A 113 9.96 -12.59 10.22
CA THR A 113 11.09 -13.17 10.95
C THR A 113 11.02 -12.77 12.42
N THR A 114 11.71 -13.47 13.30
CA THR A 114 11.71 -13.16 14.75
C THR A 114 12.69 -12.07 15.14
N ASP A 115 13.57 -11.66 14.22
CA ASP A 115 14.67 -10.71 14.43
C ASP A 115 14.47 -9.37 13.68
N CYS A 116 13.26 -9.12 13.15
CA CYS A 116 12.93 -7.95 12.33
C CYS A 116 13.84 -7.81 11.08
N SER A 117 14.25 -8.90 10.51
CA SER A 117 14.98 -8.91 9.23
C SER A 117 14.03 -9.14 8.05
N GLY A 118 14.49 -8.75 6.84
CA GLY A 118 13.72 -8.91 5.61
C GLY A 118 12.73 -7.75 5.35
N PRO A 119 11.74 -7.97 4.48
CA PRO A 119 10.75 -6.95 4.15
C PRO A 119 9.89 -6.56 5.35
N ALA A 120 9.68 -5.27 5.53
CA ALA A 120 8.72 -4.75 6.49
C ALA A 120 7.30 -4.75 5.90
N TYR A 121 6.30 -4.93 6.75
CA TYR A 121 4.90 -4.93 6.40
C TYR A 121 4.11 -3.95 7.27
N ILE A 122 3.12 -3.28 6.68
CA ILE A 122 2.21 -2.38 7.36
C ILE A 122 0.82 -3.00 7.35
N THR A 123 0.07 -2.86 8.44
CA THR A 123 -1.31 -3.32 8.53
C THR A 123 -2.19 -2.55 7.52
N HIS A 124 -3.09 -3.27 6.85
CA HIS A 124 -3.96 -2.74 5.82
C HIS A 124 -5.43 -2.93 6.23
N TYR A 125 -6.09 -1.87 6.68
CA TYR A 125 -7.45 -1.95 7.24
C TYR A 125 -8.57 -1.45 6.31
N SER A 126 -8.24 -0.78 5.21
CA SER A 126 -9.23 -0.10 4.38
C SER A 126 -9.13 -0.47 2.90
N THR A 127 -10.12 -0.04 2.11
CA THR A 127 -10.12 -0.23 0.63
C THR A 127 -8.97 0.52 -0.05
N PHE A 128 -8.56 1.66 0.49
CA PHE A 128 -7.36 2.39 0.05
C PHE A 128 -6.18 2.01 0.94
N SER A 129 -4.97 2.07 0.39
CA SER A 129 -3.77 1.98 1.21
C SER A 129 -3.70 3.16 2.16
N GLU A 130 -3.82 2.92 3.46
CA GLU A 130 -3.74 3.99 4.45
C GLU A 130 -2.28 4.38 4.67
N GLY A 131 -1.97 5.63 4.34
CA GLY A 131 -0.66 6.23 4.50
C GLY A 131 -0.51 6.92 5.84
N THR A 132 0.57 6.63 6.54
CA THR A 132 0.94 7.27 7.81
C THR A 132 2.23 8.06 7.61
N ARG A 133 2.17 9.38 7.81
CA ARG A 133 3.36 10.21 7.81
C ARG A 133 4.12 10.06 9.12
N VAL A 134 5.44 9.88 9.01
CA VAL A 134 6.38 9.88 10.13
C VAL A 134 7.57 10.74 9.73
N GLY A 135 7.68 11.91 10.31
CA GLY A 135 8.69 12.90 9.94
C GLY A 135 8.55 13.35 8.48
N ALA A 136 9.61 13.16 7.69
CA ALA A 136 9.65 13.52 6.28
C ALA A 136 9.02 12.47 5.35
N LYS A 137 8.70 11.27 5.84
CA LYS A 137 8.25 10.15 5.01
C LYS A 137 6.77 9.83 5.22
N LEU A 138 6.08 9.50 4.13
CA LEU A 138 4.77 8.86 4.14
C LEU A 138 4.99 7.35 3.92
N TYR A 139 4.61 6.54 4.91
CA TYR A 139 4.63 5.08 4.87
C TYR A 139 3.27 4.58 4.41
N TYR A 140 3.21 3.60 3.51
CA TYR A 140 1.96 3.00 3.04
C TYR A 140 2.15 1.54 2.62
N PRO A 141 1.10 0.69 2.75
CA PRO A 141 1.14 -0.68 2.25
C PRO A 141 0.98 -0.69 0.73
N LYS A 142 1.88 -1.38 0.03
CA LYS A 142 1.92 -1.42 -1.44
C LYS A 142 0.96 -2.44 -2.05
N ASP A 143 0.62 -3.46 -1.30
CA ASP A 143 -0.23 -4.59 -1.70
C ASP A 143 -1.08 -5.07 -0.52
N GLN A 144 -1.81 -6.17 -0.72
CA GLN A 144 -2.63 -6.79 0.34
C GLN A 144 -2.31 -8.27 0.41
N GLN A 145 -1.88 -8.72 1.59
CA GLN A 145 -1.55 -10.12 1.86
C GLN A 145 -2.08 -10.52 3.22
N GLN A 146 -2.59 -11.75 3.33
CA GLN A 146 -2.95 -12.33 4.62
C GLN A 146 -1.68 -12.90 5.26
N LEU A 147 -1.23 -12.29 6.35
CA LEU A 147 0.03 -12.64 7.02
C LEU A 147 -0.16 -12.76 8.53
N THR A 148 0.79 -13.46 9.17
CA THR A 148 0.92 -13.51 10.63
C THR A 148 2.34 -13.06 10.99
N PRO A 149 2.55 -11.80 11.38
CA PRO A 149 3.86 -11.29 11.75
C PRO A 149 4.42 -12.00 12.98
N LEU A 150 5.73 -12.22 12.98
CA LEU A 150 6.46 -12.82 14.11
C LEU A 150 7.15 -11.76 14.98
N SER A 151 7.54 -10.64 14.40
CA SER A 151 8.15 -9.54 15.13
C SER A 151 7.69 -8.18 14.62
N VAL A 152 7.95 -7.15 15.41
CA VAL A 152 7.58 -5.77 15.15
C VAL A 152 8.70 -4.82 15.58
N ARG A 153 8.88 -3.74 14.80
CA ARG A 153 9.76 -2.62 15.12
C ARG A 153 9.00 -1.31 14.93
N ILE A 154 9.39 -0.27 15.64
CA ILE A 154 8.82 1.07 15.49
C ILE A 154 9.74 1.89 14.58
N ALA A 155 9.18 2.54 13.57
CA ALA A 155 9.85 3.60 12.83
C ALA A 155 9.41 4.96 13.38
N THR A 156 10.39 5.83 13.64
CA THR A 156 10.23 7.22 14.11
C THR A 156 10.81 8.19 13.07
N PRO A 157 10.68 9.51 13.23
CA PRO A 157 11.32 10.47 12.33
C PRO A 157 12.84 10.31 12.19
N GLU A 158 13.50 9.77 13.22
CA GLU A 158 14.93 9.47 13.23
C GLU A 158 15.27 8.16 12.51
N GLY A 159 14.28 7.40 12.09
CA GLY A 159 14.41 6.12 11.40
C GLY A 159 13.83 4.94 12.16
N GLU A 160 14.25 3.74 11.81
CA GLU A 160 13.87 2.51 12.51
C GLU A 160 14.68 2.35 13.80
N THR A 161 14.30 3.06 14.85
CA THR A 161 15.07 3.18 16.11
C THR A 161 14.64 2.21 17.21
N GLY A 162 13.48 1.58 17.05
CA GLY A 162 12.93 0.67 18.07
C GLY A 162 13.67 -0.67 18.17
N THR A 163 13.72 -1.25 19.37
CA THR A 163 14.13 -2.64 19.57
C THR A 163 13.18 -3.57 18.83
N CYS A 164 13.70 -4.61 18.18
CA CYS A 164 12.88 -5.67 17.64
C CYS A 164 12.17 -6.41 18.79
N SER A 165 10.86 -6.47 18.73
CA SER A 165 10.01 -7.14 19.74
C SER A 165 9.15 -8.20 19.08
N ALA A 166 8.75 -9.21 19.85
CA ALA A 166 7.81 -10.21 19.34
C ALA A 166 6.47 -9.54 18.97
N ALA A 167 5.92 -9.89 17.82
CA ALA A 167 4.58 -9.47 17.43
C ALA A 167 3.52 -10.29 18.19
N SER A 168 2.28 -9.80 18.20
CA SER A 168 1.16 -10.47 18.84
C SER A 168 0.71 -11.76 18.14
N ASN A 169 1.34 -12.17 17.04
CA ASN A 169 1.03 -13.36 16.25
C ASN A 169 -0.44 -13.43 15.79
N ILE A 170 -1.05 -12.28 15.53
CA ILE A 170 -2.43 -12.19 15.03
C ILE A 170 -2.38 -12.14 13.52
N ALA A 171 -3.09 -13.09 12.89
CA ALA A 171 -3.29 -13.06 11.46
C ALA A 171 -4.11 -11.83 11.05
N GLY A 172 -3.69 -11.16 9.99
CA GLY A 172 -4.36 -9.95 9.51
C GLY A 172 -3.99 -9.64 8.06
N VAL A 173 -4.58 -8.58 7.54
CA VAL A 173 -4.24 -8.07 6.21
C VAL A 173 -3.10 -7.06 6.34
N TYR A 174 -2.04 -7.30 5.61
CA TYR A 174 -0.83 -6.48 5.60
C TYR A 174 -0.41 -6.22 4.16
N GLY A 175 0.36 -5.16 3.95
CA GLY A 175 1.02 -4.91 2.67
C GLY A 175 2.50 -4.65 2.88
N VAL A 176 3.31 -4.94 1.87
CA VAL A 176 4.73 -4.57 1.89
C VAL A 176 4.85 -3.07 2.10
N ALA A 177 5.60 -2.67 3.12
CA ALA A 177 5.82 -1.27 3.46
C ALA A 177 6.58 -0.56 2.34
N ALA A 178 6.00 0.52 1.82
CA ALA A 178 6.65 1.45 0.91
C ALA A 178 6.72 2.82 1.55
N THR A 179 7.64 3.66 1.09
CA THR A 179 7.79 5.03 1.59
C THR A 179 7.99 6.00 0.44
N VAL A 180 7.46 7.20 0.61
CA VAL A 180 7.73 8.35 -0.27
C VAL A 180 8.06 9.57 0.57
N ASP A 181 8.99 10.39 0.11
CA ASP A 181 9.29 11.67 0.74
C ASP A 181 8.13 12.64 0.54
N VAL A 182 7.58 13.18 1.64
CA VAL A 182 6.47 14.15 1.59
C VAL A 182 6.87 15.40 0.81
N SER A 183 8.12 15.82 0.89
CA SER A 183 8.66 16.96 0.14
C SER A 183 8.61 16.77 -1.38
N SER A 184 8.66 15.51 -1.86
CA SER A 184 8.55 15.20 -3.30
C SER A 184 7.19 15.54 -3.89
N PHE A 185 6.16 15.74 -3.07
CA PHE A 185 4.85 16.17 -3.54
C PHE A 185 4.83 17.66 -3.94
N GLY A 186 5.82 18.45 -3.51
CA GLY A 186 5.95 19.87 -3.83
C GLY A 186 4.77 20.72 -3.34
N LEU A 187 4.11 20.31 -2.25
CA LEU A 187 2.89 20.96 -1.74
C LEU A 187 3.21 22.08 -0.77
N GLU A 188 2.46 23.17 -0.87
CA GLU A 188 2.60 24.34 -0.02
C GLU A 188 1.28 24.73 0.63
N LEU A 189 1.35 25.10 1.91
CA LEU A 189 0.17 25.53 2.69
C LEU A 189 -0.34 26.93 2.32
N PRO A 190 -1.62 27.22 2.54
CA PRO A 190 -2.67 26.33 3.08
C PRO A 190 -3.28 25.40 2.02
N PHE A 191 -3.97 24.34 2.49
CA PHE A 191 -4.79 23.47 1.65
C PHE A 191 -6.24 23.94 1.62
N THR A 192 -6.88 23.89 0.44
CA THR A 192 -8.28 24.29 0.24
C THR A 192 -9.03 23.25 -0.58
N ALA A 193 -10.27 22.91 -0.17
CA ALA A 193 -11.13 22.04 -0.95
C ALA A 193 -11.87 22.85 -2.03
N GLN A 194 -11.94 22.26 -3.25
CA GLN A 194 -12.65 22.80 -4.41
C GLN A 194 -13.49 21.72 -5.08
N GLN A 195 -14.63 22.10 -5.61
CA GLN A 195 -15.52 21.24 -6.42
C GLN A 195 -15.15 21.29 -7.89
#